data_688ff2ff97cc0fcbd72951a773509774
#
_entry.id   688ff2ff97cc0fcbd72951a773509774
#
_cell.length_a   1.000
_cell.length_b   1.000
_cell.length_c   1.000
_cell.angle_alpha   90.00
_cell.angle_beta   90.00
_cell.angle_gamma   90.00
#
_symmetry.space_group_name_H-M   'P 1'
#
loop_
_entity.id
_entity.type
_entity.pdbx_description
1 polymer ?
#
loop_
_entity_poly.entity_id
_entity_poly.type
_entity_poly.pdbx_seq_one_letter_code
_entity_poly.pdbx_strand_id
1 'polypeptide(L)'
;MKKKVAIQGIAGSYHDIAARNYHEGEEIEIIPCNTFRDVITTIKKDPSVLGMMAIENTIAGSLLQNHELIRESGLSVTGEYKLRISHSLVALPGTSIHEVTEVNSHPIALMQCTDFLDTLPNAKVVEKEDTAMSARWISENQLKGHAAICGKLAAQIYKMEVLAEGIETNKRNFTRFLCLLYTSDAADEGL
;
A
#
# COMPACT_ATOMS: atom_id res chain seq x y z
N MET A 1 16.96 17.29 7.49
CA MET A 1 17.30 15.88 7.11
C MET A 1 15.99 15.17 6.80
N LYS A 2 15.87 14.46 5.67
CA LYS A 2 14.67 13.70 5.36
C LYS A 2 14.51 12.55 6.36
N LYS A 3 13.31 12.36 6.90
CA LYS A 3 13.00 11.17 7.70
C LYS A 3 12.90 9.96 6.78
N LYS A 4 13.60 8.89 7.10
CA LYS A 4 13.51 7.61 6.38
C LYS A 4 12.41 6.75 6.97
N VAL A 5 11.52 6.24 6.14
CA VAL A 5 10.41 5.37 6.57
C VAL A 5 10.39 4.09 5.74
N ALA A 6 10.65 2.97 6.39
CA ALA A 6 10.57 1.63 5.78
C ALA A 6 9.09 1.18 5.70
N ILE A 7 8.70 0.68 4.56
CA ILE A 7 7.34 0.19 4.30
C ILE A 7 7.38 -1.13 3.53
N GLN A 8 6.38 -1.98 3.70
CA GLN A 8 6.16 -3.08 2.77
C GLN A 8 5.50 -2.54 1.51
N GLY A 9 6.05 -2.89 0.34
CA GLY A 9 5.61 -2.37 -0.96
C GLY A 9 6.52 -1.27 -1.49
N ILE A 10 6.01 -0.55 -2.48
CA ILE A 10 6.77 0.48 -3.21
C ILE A 10 6.11 1.86 -3.09
N ALA A 11 6.75 2.88 -3.67
CA ALA A 11 6.17 4.22 -3.78
C ALA A 11 4.78 4.17 -4.44
N GLY A 12 3.82 4.87 -3.85
CA GLY A 12 2.42 4.87 -4.28
C GLY A 12 1.55 3.79 -3.63
N SER A 13 2.10 2.86 -2.84
CA SER A 13 1.33 1.90 -2.07
C SER A 13 0.53 2.58 -0.94
N TYR A 14 -0.44 1.87 -0.35
CA TYR A 14 -1.19 2.41 0.78
C TYR A 14 -0.32 2.62 2.02
N HIS A 15 0.76 1.87 2.19
CA HIS A 15 1.77 2.13 3.22
C HIS A 15 2.51 3.45 2.98
N ASP A 16 2.86 3.76 1.73
CA ASP A 16 3.48 5.05 1.37
C ASP A 16 2.51 6.21 1.64
N ILE A 17 1.24 6.08 1.25
CA ILE A 17 0.20 7.09 1.55
C ILE A 17 0.07 7.30 3.05
N ALA A 18 0.00 6.22 3.83
CA ALA A 18 -0.10 6.29 5.30
C ALA A 18 1.13 6.98 5.90
N ALA A 19 2.34 6.64 5.44
CA ALA A 19 3.58 7.25 5.91
C ALA A 19 3.62 8.76 5.63
N ARG A 20 3.26 9.18 4.42
CA ARG A 20 3.23 10.61 4.05
C ARG A 20 2.20 11.39 4.85
N ASN A 21 1.01 10.83 5.05
CA ASN A 21 -0.05 11.50 5.80
C ASN A 21 0.28 11.55 7.30
N TYR A 22 0.89 10.51 7.86
CA TYR A 22 1.31 10.52 9.26
C TYR A 22 2.41 11.56 9.54
N HIS A 23 3.30 11.78 8.58
CA HIS A 23 4.38 12.76 8.63
C HIS A 23 4.06 14.03 7.81
N GLU A 24 2.79 14.44 7.76
CA GLU A 24 2.37 15.62 7.01
C GLU A 24 3.18 16.85 7.40
N GLY A 25 3.69 17.59 6.40
CA GLY A 25 4.55 18.76 6.59
C GLY A 25 6.04 18.44 6.77
N GLU A 26 6.43 17.16 6.79
CA GLU A 26 7.81 16.73 6.86
C GLU A 26 8.30 16.14 5.53
N GLU A 27 9.57 16.33 5.20
CA GLU A 27 10.17 15.60 4.08
C GLU A 27 10.48 14.15 4.51
N ILE A 28 9.85 13.19 3.84
CA ILE A 28 10.13 11.76 4.07
C ILE A 28 10.75 11.11 2.83
N GLU A 29 11.60 10.12 3.08
CA GLU A 29 12.16 9.20 2.09
C GLU A 29 11.62 7.80 2.38
N ILE A 30 10.95 7.21 1.40
CA ILE A 30 10.41 5.86 1.53
C ILE A 30 11.50 4.83 1.22
N ILE A 31 11.70 3.89 2.14
CA ILE A 31 12.53 2.70 1.95
C ILE A 31 11.61 1.51 1.63
N PRO A 32 11.56 1.07 0.36
CA PRO A 32 10.70 -0.04 -0.02
C PRO A 32 11.28 -1.37 0.49
N CYS A 33 10.41 -2.19 1.06
CA CYS A 33 10.73 -3.54 1.53
C CYS A 33 9.79 -4.55 0.88
N ASN A 34 10.29 -5.74 0.59
CA ASN A 34 9.48 -6.78 -0.04
C ASN A 34 8.48 -7.40 0.93
N THR A 35 8.88 -7.57 2.19
CA THR A 35 8.08 -8.20 3.23
C THR A 35 7.99 -7.33 4.48
N PHE A 36 7.00 -7.60 5.34
CA PHE A 36 6.91 -6.96 6.66
C PHE A 36 8.11 -7.31 7.57
N ARG A 37 8.69 -8.50 7.40
CA ARG A 37 9.92 -8.90 8.10
C ARG A 37 11.11 -8.05 7.67
N ASP A 38 11.18 -7.69 6.40
CA ASP A 38 12.24 -6.80 5.89
C ASP A 38 12.12 -5.38 6.47
N VAL A 39 10.88 -4.90 6.70
CA VAL A 39 10.65 -3.62 7.39
C VAL A 39 11.27 -3.65 8.78
N ILE A 40 10.97 -4.67 9.58
CA ILE A 40 11.54 -4.86 10.93
C ILE A 40 13.08 -4.93 10.87
N THR A 41 13.61 -5.72 9.92
CA THR A 41 15.07 -5.89 9.75
C THR A 41 15.74 -4.56 9.39
N THR A 42 15.11 -3.76 8.54
CA THR A 42 15.63 -2.45 8.11
C THR A 42 15.71 -1.47 9.27
N ILE A 43 14.67 -1.40 10.09
CA ILE A 43 14.65 -0.54 11.29
C ILE A 43 15.73 -0.96 12.30
N LYS A 44 15.91 -2.28 12.52
CA LYS A 44 16.93 -2.79 13.43
C LYS A 44 18.36 -2.54 12.97
N LYS A 45 18.60 -2.52 11.65
CA LYS A 45 19.92 -2.23 11.07
C LYS A 45 20.30 -0.75 11.12
N ASP A 46 19.32 0.14 11.01
CA ASP A 46 19.51 1.57 11.07
C ASP A 46 18.45 2.19 12.00
N PRO A 47 18.81 2.46 13.26
CA PRO A 47 17.88 3.04 14.26
C PRO A 47 17.32 4.42 13.89
N SER A 48 17.87 5.09 12.88
CA SER A 48 17.33 6.36 12.37
C SER A 48 16.13 6.17 11.43
N VAL A 49 15.87 4.93 11.01
CA VAL A 49 14.77 4.57 10.13
C VAL A 49 13.52 4.27 10.95
N LEU A 50 12.42 4.90 10.60
CA LEU A 50 11.07 4.58 11.10
C LEU A 50 10.46 3.46 10.27
N GLY A 51 9.41 2.81 10.79
CA GLY A 51 8.61 1.87 10.01
C GLY A 51 7.14 2.24 10.00
N MET A 52 6.45 1.92 8.92
CA MET A 52 5.01 2.02 8.84
C MET A 52 4.44 0.64 8.45
N MET A 53 3.66 0.03 9.34
CA MET A 53 3.11 -1.31 9.15
C MET A 53 1.61 -1.35 9.36
N ALA A 54 0.88 -1.91 8.39
CA ALA A 54 -0.53 -2.22 8.54
C ALA A 54 -0.74 -3.36 9.54
N ILE A 55 -1.73 -3.21 10.43
CA ILE A 55 -2.10 -4.22 11.44
C ILE A 55 -3.54 -4.70 11.35
N GLU A 56 -4.41 -3.92 10.73
CA GLU A 56 -5.84 -4.22 10.65
C GLU A 56 -6.47 -3.50 9.47
N ASN A 57 -7.43 -4.16 8.83
CA ASN A 57 -8.33 -3.52 7.86
C ASN A 57 -9.77 -3.87 8.21
N THR A 58 -10.69 -2.91 8.08
CA THR A 58 -12.10 -3.07 8.49
C THR A 58 -12.87 -4.12 7.70
N ILE A 59 -12.37 -4.52 6.53
CA ILE A 59 -12.99 -5.53 5.66
C ILE A 59 -12.22 -6.84 5.72
N ALA A 60 -10.87 -6.79 5.59
CA ALA A 60 -10.00 -7.95 5.57
C ALA A 60 -9.70 -8.51 6.98
N GLY A 61 -9.96 -7.72 8.05
CA GLY A 61 -9.72 -8.12 9.43
C GLY A 61 -8.31 -7.82 9.94
N SER A 62 -7.94 -8.47 11.05
CA SER A 62 -6.64 -8.31 11.69
C SER A 62 -5.54 -9.05 10.94
N LEU A 63 -4.40 -8.39 10.77
CA LEU A 63 -3.18 -8.96 10.22
C LEU A 63 -2.36 -9.60 11.35
N LEU A 64 -2.81 -10.77 11.84
CA LEU A 64 -2.24 -11.42 13.03
C LEU A 64 -0.73 -11.62 12.94
N GLN A 65 -0.23 -11.99 11.76
CA GLN A 65 1.21 -12.16 11.53
C GLN A 65 2.00 -10.85 11.77
N ASN A 66 1.42 -9.70 11.43
CA ASN A 66 2.07 -8.41 11.65
C ASN A 66 2.07 -8.02 13.13
N HIS A 67 0.99 -8.34 13.87
CA HIS A 67 0.96 -8.18 15.33
C HIS A 67 2.07 -9.00 15.99
N GLU A 68 2.25 -10.25 15.57
CA GLU A 68 3.29 -11.12 16.10
C GLU A 68 4.69 -10.59 15.75
N LEU A 69 4.93 -10.20 14.50
CA LEU A 69 6.19 -9.60 14.08
C LEU A 69 6.56 -8.36 14.92
N ILE A 70 5.60 -7.48 15.17
CA ILE A 70 5.82 -6.28 15.98
C ILE A 70 6.13 -6.67 17.43
N ARG A 71 5.35 -7.57 18.04
CA ARG A 71 5.55 -8.05 19.41
C ARG A 71 6.93 -8.67 19.60
N GLU A 72 7.41 -9.47 18.65
CA GLU A 72 8.71 -10.15 18.71
C GLU A 72 9.87 -9.24 18.31
N SER A 73 9.60 -8.12 17.68
CA SER A 73 10.64 -7.24 17.16
C SER A 73 11.43 -6.50 18.24
N GLY A 74 10.82 -6.23 19.40
CA GLY A 74 11.37 -5.31 20.39
C GLY A 74 11.37 -3.84 19.95
N LEU A 75 10.64 -3.51 18.88
CA LEU A 75 10.47 -2.13 18.43
C LEU A 75 9.36 -1.43 19.23
N SER A 76 9.52 -0.14 19.44
CA SER A 76 8.50 0.69 20.09
C SER A 76 7.48 1.17 19.07
N VAL A 77 6.20 1.14 19.44
CA VAL A 77 5.12 1.78 18.69
C VAL A 77 5.04 3.24 19.13
N THR A 78 5.29 4.17 18.23
CA THR A 78 5.31 5.61 18.50
C THR A 78 4.04 6.34 18.10
N GLY A 79 3.17 5.69 17.36
CA GLY A 79 1.88 6.24 16.95
C GLY A 79 1.13 5.34 16.00
N GLU A 80 -0.05 5.79 15.65
CA GLU A 80 -0.92 5.10 14.70
C GLU A 80 -1.54 6.06 13.69
N TYR A 81 -1.86 5.54 12.52
CA TYR A 81 -2.58 6.25 11.50
C TYR A 81 -3.69 5.38 10.89
N LYS A 82 -4.90 5.94 10.83
CA LYS A 82 -6.05 5.27 10.20
C LYS A 82 -6.28 5.88 8.84
N LEU A 83 -5.96 5.12 7.80
CA LEU A 83 -6.13 5.52 6.40
C LEU A 83 -7.45 4.98 5.85
N ARG A 84 -8.26 5.86 5.24
CA ARG A 84 -9.35 5.41 4.38
C ARG A 84 -8.77 4.88 3.07
N ILE A 85 -9.08 3.64 2.75
CA ILE A 85 -8.67 3.00 1.51
C ILE A 85 -9.69 3.37 0.43
N SER A 86 -9.21 4.04 -0.61
CA SER A 86 -10.01 4.35 -1.80
C SER A 86 -9.28 3.84 -3.03
N HIS A 87 -9.94 2.96 -3.76
CA HIS A 87 -9.40 2.35 -4.96
C HIS A 87 -9.79 3.14 -6.21
N SER A 88 -8.88 3.20 -7.15
CA SER A 88 -9.10 3.78 -8.48
C SER A 88 -8.72 2.77 -9.56
N LEU A 89 -9.49 2.75 -10.65
CA LEU A 89 -9.08 2.07 -11.88
C LEU A 89 -8.20 3.03 -12.67
N VAL A 90 -6.99 2.59 -13.00
CA VAL A 90 -6.00 3.39 -13.72
C VAL A 90 -5.47 2.64 -14.94
N ALA A 91 -5.16 3.38 -15.99
CA ALA A 91 -4.58 2.82 -17.23
C ALA A 91 -3.59 3.80 -17.84
N LEU A 92 -2.99 3.43 -18.98
CA LEU A 92 -2.15 4.35 -19.73
C LEU A 92 -2.96 5.58 -20.20
N PRO A 93 -2.36 6.77 -20.25
CA PRO A 93 -3.04 7.98 -20.73
C PRO A 93 -3.67 7.80 -22.10
N GLY A 94 -4.90 8.28 -22.26
CA GLY A 94 -5.69 8.17 -23.49
C GLY A 94 -6.41 6.82 -23.68
N THR A 95 -6.36 5.93 -22.68
CA THR A 95 -7.12 4.66 -22.69
C THR A 95 -8.57 4.92 -22.31
N SER A 96 -9.52 4.50 -23.15
CA SER A 96 -10.95 4.47 -22.78
C SER A 96 -11.24 3.28 -21.88
N ILE A 97 -12.16 3.43 -20.92
CA ILE A 97 -12.60 2.33 -20.05
C ILE A 97 -13.16 1.14 -20.85
N HIS A 98 -13.74 1.39 -22.02
CA HIS A 98 -14.27 0.35 -22.92
C HIS A 98 -13.18 -0.45 -23.64
N GLU A 99 -11.94 0.05 -23.64
CA GLU A 99 -10.78 -0.64 -24.23
C GLU A 99 -10.05 -1.51 -23.22
N VAL A 100 -10.48 -1.48 -21.95
CA VAL A 100 -9.87 -2.30 -20.88
C VAL A 100 -10.26 -3.76 -21.10
N THR A 101 -9.25 -4.60 -21.35
CA THR A 101 -9.38 -6.04 -21.54
C THR A 101 -8.82 -6.86 -20.37
N GLU A 102 -8.01 -6.22 -19.52
CA GLU A 102 -7.42 -6.86 -18.34
C GLU A 102 -7.30 -5.87 -17.17
N VAL A 103 -7.72 -6.31 -15.97
CA VAL A 103 -7.58 -5.53 -14.73
C VAL A 103 -6.67 -6.29 -13.76
N ASN A 104 -5.60 -5.64 -13.33
CA ASN A 104 -4.53 -6.21 -12.51
C ASN A 104 -4.52 -5.56 -11.12
N SER A 105 -4.48 -6.34 -10.06
CA SER A 105 -4.25 -5.84 -8.69
C SER A 105 -4.01 -6.95 -7.69
N HIS A 106 -3.74 -6.55 -6.44
CA HIS A 106 -3.69 -7.48 -5.31
C HIS A 106 -5.07 -8.12 -5.07
N PRO A 107 -5.16 -9.43 -4.73
CA PRO A 107 -6.43 -10.15 -4.54
C PRO A 107 -7.42 -9.45 -3.64
N ILE A 108 -6.96 -8.88 -2.52
CA ILE A 108 -7.83 -8.15 -1.58
C ILE A 108 -8.45 -6.90 -2.24
N ALA A 109 -7.68 -6.15 -3.03
CA ALA A 109 -8.20 -4.97 -3.73
C ALA A 109 -9.22 -5.36 -4.81
N LEU A 110 -8.96 -6.44 -5.55
CA LEU A 110 -9.91 -7.00 -6.53
C LEU A 110 -11.22 -7.41 -5.85
N MET A 111 -11.14 -8.16 -4.76
CA MET A 111 -12.30 -8.57 -3.97
C MET A 111 -13.11 -7.38 -3.44
N GLN A 112 -12.43 -6.30 -3.03
CA GLN A 112 -13.08 -5.09 -2.54
C GLN A 112 -13.77 -4.27 -3.62
N CYS A 113 -13.53 -4.55 -4.90
CA CYS A 113 -14.06 -3.82 -6.06
C CYS A 113 -15.00 -4.65 -6.94
N THR A 114 -15.56 -5.74 -6.42
CA THR A 114 -16.35 -6.71 -7.18
C THR A 114 -17.50 -6.07 -7.94
N ASP A 115 -18.32 -5.23 -7.29
CA ASP A 115 -19.49 -4.58 -7.93
C ASP A 115 -19.07 -3.73 -9.13
N PHE A 116 -17.94 -3.03 -9.01
CA PHE A 116 -17.41 -2.24 -10.12
C PHE A 116 -16.86 -3.14 -11.24
N LEU A 117 -16.12 -4.19 -10.89
CA LEU A 117 -15.56 -5.14 -11.87
C LEU A 117 -16.64 -5.85 -12.66
N ASP A 118 -17.80 -6.12 -12.06
CA ASP A 118 -18.97 -6.70 -12.73
C ASP A 118 -19.54 -5.78 -13.84
N THR A 119 -19.23 -4.47 -13.79
CA THR A 119 -19.58 -3.54 -14.89
C THR A 119 -18.63 -3.62 -16.08
N LEU A 120 -17.56 -4.39 -16.00
CA LEU A 120 -16.54 -4.59 -17.04
C LEU A 120 -16.52 -6.06 -17.53
N PRO A 121 -17.60 -6.57 -18.13
CA PRO A 121 -17.77 -8.00 -18.40
C PRO A 121 -16.75 -8.58 -19.40
N ASN A 122 -16.09 -7.71 -20.18
CA ASN A 122 -15.08 -8.10 -21.17
C ASN A 122 -13.65 -8.06 -20.61
N ALA A 123 -13.46 -7.56 -19.39
CA ALA A 123 -12.15 -7.44 -18.78
C ALA A 123 -11.82 -8.69 -17.96
N LYS A 124 -10.67 -9.31 -18.23
CA LYS A 124 -10.12 -10.38 -17.41
C LYS A 124 -9.55 -9.80 -16.13
N VAL A 125 -9.91 -10.35 -14.98
CA VAL A 125 -9.33 -9.98 -13.68
C VAL A 125 -8.12 -10.86 -13.40
N VAL A 126 -6.97 -10.23 -13.11
CA VAL A 126 -5.68 -10.90 -12.88
C VAL A 126 -5.08 -10.48 -11.55
N GLU A 127 -4.79 -11.47 -10.71
CA GLU A 127 -4.14 -11.25 -9.43
C GLU A 127 -2.64 -10.96 -9.60
N LYS A 128 -2.16 -9.98 -8.85
CA LYS A 128 -0.75 -9.57 -8.75
C LYS A 128 -0.37 -9.42 -7.27
N GLU A 129 0.92 -9.31 -7.00
CA GLU A 129 1.44 -9.24 -5.63
C GLU A 129 1.09 -7.93 -4.91
N ASP A 130 0.94 -6.81 -5.63
CA ASP A 130 0.74 -5.48 -5.04
C ASP A 130 -0.06 -4.56 -5.97
N THR A 131 -0.82 -3.62 -5.39
CA THR A 131 -1.65 -2.66 -6.12
C THR A 131 -0.80 -1.63 -6.90
N ALA A 132 0.17 -1.00 -6.24
CA ALA A 132 1.04 0.01 -6.86
C ALA A 132 2.00 -0.61 -7.88
N MET A 133 2.50 -1.82 -7.60
CA MET A 133 3.34 -2.57 -8.54
C MET A 133 2.59 -2.92 -9.82
N SER A 134 1.30 -3.19 -9.75
CA SER A 134 0.46 -3.42 -10.94
C SER A 134 0.42 -2.19 -11.85
N ALA A 135 0.20 -1.01 -11.28
CA ALA A 135 0.20 0.26 -12.03
C ALA A 135 1.60 0.55 -12.61
N ARG A 136 2.65 0.38 -11.82
CA ARG A 136 4.03 0.53 -12.27
C ARG A 136 4.36 -0.40 -13.44
N TRP A 137 4.02 -1.68 -13.34
CA TRP A 137 4.28 -2.67 -14.37
C TRP A 137 3.61 -2.34 -15.70
N ILE A 138 2.33 -1.89 -15.68
CA ILE A 138 1.60 -1.46 -16.87
C ILE A 138 2.28 -0.24 -17.50
N SER A 139 2.67 0.75 -16.68
CA SER A 139 3.33 1.97 -17.14
C SER A 139 4.70 1.68 -17.77
N GLU A 140 5.56 0.93 -17.07
CA GLU A 140 6.92 0.64 -17.55
C GLU A 140 6.92 -0.19 -18.84
N ASN A 141 5.97 -1.10 -19.01
CA ASN A 141 5.86 -1.97 -20.18
C ASN A 141 4.90 -1.43 -21.25
N GLN A 142 4.30 -0.24 -21.05
CA GLN A 142 3.38 0.40 -22.01
C GLN A 142 2.26 -0.53 -22.49
N LEU A 143 1.62 -1.23 -21.55
CA LEU A 143 0.62 -2.27 -21.85
C LEU A 143 -0.74 -1.66 -22.16
N LYS A 144 -1.08 -1.57 -23.43
CA LYS A 144 -2.39 -1.12 -23.89
C LYS A 144 -3.48 -2.13 -23.54
N GLY A 145 -4.68 -1.62 -23.19
CA GLY A 145 -5.81 -2.47 -22.79
C GLY A 145 -5.70 -3.06 -21.39
N HIS A 146 -4.57 -2.84 -20.68
CA HIS A 146 -4.40 -3.22 -19.29
C HIS A 146 -4.72 -2.05 -18.36
N ALA A 147 -5.43 -2.35 -17.28
CA ALA A 147 -5.69 -1.42 -16.18
C ALA A 147 -5.21 -2.02 -14.86
N ALA A 148 -4.98 -1.16 -13.89
CA ALA A 148 -4.69 -1.56 -12.52
C ALA A 148 -5.72 -0.96 -11.55
N ILE A 149 -5.98 -1.66 -10.44
CA ILE A 149 -6.65 -1.08 -9.26
C ILE A 149 -5.59 -0.70 -8.24
N CYS A 150 -5.51 0.59 -7.91
CA CYS A 150 -4.53 1.12 -6.96
C CYS A 150 -5.02 2.43 -6.33
N GLY A 151 -4.22 3.01 -5.43
CA GLY A 151 -4.45 4.35 -4.89
C GLY A 151 -4.07 5.45 -5.90
N LYS A 152 -4.67 6.64 -5.76
CA LYS A 152 -4.36 7.80 -6.62
C LYS A 152 -2.89 8.19 -6.64
N LEU A 153 -2.18 8.03 -5.53
CA LEU A 153 -0.76 8.35 -5.47
C LEU A 153 0.06 7.50 -6.45
N ALA A 154 -0.26 6.21 -6.59
CA ALA A 154 0.37 5.34 -7.58
C ALA A 154 0.10 5.84 -9.01
N ALA A 155 -1.15 6.26 -9.31
CA ALA A 155 -1.48 6.83 -10.61
C ALA A 155 -0.62 8.06 -10.93
N GLN A 156 -0.43 8.96 -9.97
CA GLN A 156 0.39 10.16 -10.12
C GLN A 156 1.87 9.82 -10.35
N ILE A 157 2.44 8.95 -9.49
CA ILE A 157 3.86 8.56 -9.56
C ILE A 157 4.18 7.87 -10.89
N TYR A 158 3.33 6.94 -11.31
CA TYR A 158 3.55 6.14 -12.52
C TYR A 158 2.91 6.73 -13.78
N LYS A 159 2.44 7.99 -13.71
CA LYS A 159 1.87 8.74 -14.85
C LYS A 159 0.73 7.99 -15.55
N MET A 160 -0.12 7.37 -14.75
CA MET A 160 -1.32 6.66 -15.21
C MET A 160 -2.52 7.62 -15.19
N GLU A 161 -3.45 7.40 -16.11
CA GLU A 161 -4.74 8.10 -16.13
C GLU A 161 -5.75 7.37 -15.24
N VAL A 162 -6.49 8.14 -14.45
CA VAL A 162 -7.56 7.61 -13.60
C VAL A 162 -8.84 7.51 -14.42
N LEU A 163 -9.30 6.30 -14.68
CA LEU A 163 -10.52 6.02 -15.47
C LEU A 163 -11.77 6.03 -14.57
N ALA A 164 -11.65 5.61 -13.31
CA ALA A 164 -12.72 5.64 -12.32
C ALA A 164 -12.13 5.75 -10.91
N GLU A 165 -12.84 6.44 -10.01
CA GLU A 165 -12.42 6.68 -8.64
C GLU A 165 -13.42 6.11 -7.64
N GLY A 166 -12.91 5.73 -6.47
CA GLY A 166 -13.74 5.27 -5.37
C GLY A 166 -14.53 4.03 -5.77
N ILE A 167 -13.89 3.09 -6.44
CA ILE A 167 -14.53 1.90 -7.03
C ILE A 167 -14.74 0.76 -6.03
N GLU A 168 -14.24 0.89 -4.80
CA GLU A 168 -14.51 -0.09 -3.74
C GLU A 168 -16.02 -0.17 -3.44
N THR A 169 -16.55 -1.39 -3.33
CA THR A 169 -17.96 -1.67 -3.00
C THR A 169 -18.33 -1.10 -1.63
N ASN A 170 -17.52 -1.38 -0.62
CA ASN A 170 -17.74 -0.85 0.73
C ASN A 170 -16.90 0.41 0.98
N LYS A 171 -17.56 1.56 1.10
CA LYS A 171 -16.91 2.87 1.33
C LYS A 171 -16.34 3.03 2.74
N ARG A 172 -16.70 2.16 3.69
CA ARG A 172 -16.13 2.12 5.05
C ARG A 172 -14.93 1.19 5.11
N ASN A 173 -14.00 1.39 4.18
CA ASN A 173 -12.75 0.65 4.07
C ASN A 173 -11.62 1.45 4.70
N PHE A 174 -11.15 1.01 5.85
CA PHE A 174 -10.07 1.67 6.59
C PHE A 174 -9.00 0.65 6.96
N THR A 175 -7.75 1.07 6.81
CA THR A 175 -6.59 0.31 7.32
C THR A 175 -5.93 1.09 8.43
N ARG A 176 -5.61 0.40 9.51
CA ARG A 176 -4.86 0.92 10.66
C ARG A 176 -3.40 0.55 10.50
N PHE A 177 -2.54 1.55 10.59
CA PHE A 177 -1.09 1.43 10.51
C PHE A 177 -0.46 1.85 11.83
N LEU A 178 0.63 1.18 12.19
CA LEU A 178 1.47 1.58 13.32
C LEU A 178 2.79 2.16 12.81
N CYS A 179 3.22 3.25 13.46
CA CYS A 179 4.56 3.79 13.28
C CYS A 179 5.50 3.14 14.29
N LEU A 180 6.62 2.60 13.81
CA LEU A 180 7.59 1.84 14.59
C LEU A 180 8.94 2.56 14.64
N LEU A 181 9.60 2.46 15.78
CA LEU A 181 10.91 3.03 16.03
C LEU A 181 11.77 2.06 16.86
N TYR A 182 13.06 2.01 16.57
CA TYR A 182 14.01 1.36 17.46
C TYR A 182 14.35 2.28 18.65
N THR A 183 14.17 1.78 19.87
CA THR A 183 14.61 2.46 21.09
C THR A 183 15.59 1.56 21.83
N SER A 184 16.72 2.10 22.30
CA SER A 184 17.72 1.36 23.06
C SER A 184 17.18 0.78 24.36
N ASP A 185 16.15 1.40 24.93
CA ASP A 185 15.57 0.99 26.21
C ASP A 185 14.71 -0.28 26.13
N ALA A 186 14.20 -0.61 24.92
CA ALA A 186 13.40 -1.83 24.71
C ALA A 186 14.27 -3.12 24.69
N ALA A 187 15.58 -2.99 24.56
CA ALA A 187 16.50 -4.13 24.55
C ALA A 187 16.93 -4.60 25.95
N ASP A 188 16.71 -3.78 27.00
CA ASP A 188 17.17 -4.06 28.36
C ASP A 188 16.08 -4.63 29.32
N GLU A 189 14.81 -4.64 28.91
CA GLU A 189 13.71 -5.19 29.73
C GLU A 189 13.40 -6.68 29.43
N GLY A 190 14.28 -7.36 28.72
CA GLY A 190 14.20 -8.79 28.41
C GLY A 190 14.98 -9.68 29.38
N LEU A 191 14.59 -9.70 30.64
CA LEU A 191 15.00 -10.73 31.64
C LEU A 191 13.76 -11.34 32.28
#